data_51596bfb56a2f323d5e6c47da9facb29
#
_entry.id   51596bfb56a2f323d5e6c47da9facb29
#
_cell.length_a   1.000
_cell.length_b   1.000
_cell.length_c   1.000
_cell.angle_alpha   90.00
_cell.angle_beta   90.00
_cell.angle_gamma   90.00
#
_symmetry.space_group_name_H-M   'P 1'
#
loop_
_entity.id
_entity.type
_entity.pdbx_description
1 polymer ?
#
loop_
_entity_poly.entity_id
_entity_poly.type
_entity_poly.pdbx_seq_one_letter_code
_entity_poly.pdbx_strand_id
1 'polypeptide(L)'
;MKENTASGTALSVAKVRAAHQLIDDEPRILNDPVALRLIGDDAIEAIRADASLRSNARFAAFRAHIVMRNRYAEDCLSAAVERGVSQYVLLGAGYDTFAYRQPPWAAGLRIFEVDHPVTQGAKLELLASCGVAVPANLSFAPVNFESESLREGLARAGFDFSQAAFFSCLGVLVYLDEKSVEELFRFAGSMPPGSEIVFTFSQPDAALDARELEVRAKINATVSEMGEPWRSYFEPGRLRELLLRSGFSEVSFLSPEEADERYFRGRSDALRPPRQVRLGRARV
;
A
#
# COMPACT_ATOMS: atom_id res chain seq x y z
N MET A 1 8.48 13.66 -7.19
CA MET A 1 8.97 12.60 -8.12
C MET A 1 9.78 13.27 -9.22
N LYS A 2 10.85 12.65 -9.79
CA LYS A 2 11.53 13.22 -10.97
C LYS A 2 10.55 13.22 -12.13
N GLU A 3 10.39 14.35 -12.80
CA GLU A 3 9.53 14.44 -13.99
C GLU A 3 9.93 13.35 -15.02
N ASN A 4 8.94 12.63 -15.52
CA ASN A 4 9.08 11.56 -16.51
C ASN A 4 9.82 10.27 -16.08
N THR A 5 9.88 9.96 -14.78
CA THR A 5 10.45 8.69 -14.31
C THR A 5 9.42 7.94 -13.47
N ALA A 6 9.17 6.66 -13.80
CA ALA A 6 8.31 5.79 -12.99
C ALA A 6 8.91 5.60 -11.59
N SER A 7 8.04 5.39 -10.59
CA SER A 7 8.47 5.23 -9.20
C SER A 7 9.39 4.02 -9.02
N GLY A 8 10.64 4.29 -8.64
CA GLY A 8 11.63 3.25 -8.32
C GLY A 8 11.33 2.54 -7.01
N THR A 9 10.74 3.26 -6.04
CA THR A 9 10.34 2.68 -4.75
C THR A 9 9.17 1.72 -4.92
N ALA A 10 8.21 2.03 -5.81
CA ALA A 10 7.08 1.14 -6.10
C ALA A 10 7.55 -0.20 -6.71
N LEU A 11 8.51 -0.18 -7.64
CA LEU A 11 9.08 -1.41 -8.22
C LEU A 11 9.87 -2.22 -7.17
N SER A 12 10.62 -1.54 -6.30
CA SER A 12 11.32 -2.19 -5.19
C SER A 12 10.37 -2.92 -4.25
N VAL A 13 9.21 -2.33 -3.94
CA VAL A 13 8.16 -2.97 -3.14
C VAL A 13 7.57 -4.20 -3.84
N ALA A 14 7.40 -4.20 -5.17
CA ALA A 14 6.97 -5.39 -5.92
C ALA A 14 7.99 -6.53 -5.80
N LYS A 15 9.30 -6.22 -5.89
CA LYS A 15 10.38 -7.22 -5.67
C LYS A 15 10.33 -7.82 -4.27
N VAL A 16 10.00 -7.03 -3.25
CA VAL A 16 9.85 -7.53 -1.87
C VAL A 16 8.68 -8.50 -1.75
N ARG A 17 7.52 -8.22 -2.38
CA ARG A 17 6.39 -9.17 -2.40
C ARG A 17 6.72 -10.45 -3.16
N ALA A 18 7.46 -10.34 -4.26
CA ALA A 18 7.96 -11.52 -4.98
C ALA A 18 8.94 -12.36 -4.14
N ALA A 19 9.86 -11.71 -3.43
CA ALA A 19 10.78 -12.41 -2.51
C ALA A 19 10.02 -13.18 -1.43
N HIS A 20 8.92 -12.61 -0.89
CA HIS A 20 8.04 -13.31 0.06
C HIS A 20 7.50 -14.62 -0.53
N GLN A 21 7.15 -14.65 -1.82
CA GLN A 21 6.66 -15.86 -2.47
C GLN A 21 7.74 -16.96 -2.63
N LEU A 22 9.01 -16.58 -2.58
CA LEU A 22 10.14 -17.49 -2.87
C LEU A 22 10.85 -18.01 -1.62
N ILE A 23 10.94 -17.17 -0.59
CA ILE A 23 11.85 -17.44 0.53
C ILE A 23 11.17 -17.58 1.89
N ASP A 24 9.92 -17.15 2.04
CA ASP A 24 9.21 -17.30 3.31
C ASP A 24 8.32 -18.56 3.32
N ASP A 25 8.02 -19.07 4.51
CA ASP A 25 7.32 -20.36 4.67
C ASP A 25 5.80 -20.22 4.48
N GLU A 26 5.16 -21.37 4.18
CA GLU A 26 3.70 -21.47 4.18
C GLU A 26 3.15 -21.59 5.63
N PRO A 27 1.93 -21.10 5.90
CA PRO A 27 1.08 -20.32 4.99
C PRO A 27 1.65 -18.92 4.78
N ARG A 28 1.66 -18.44 3.54
CA ARG A 28 2.11 -17.08 3.25
C ARG A 28 1.18 -16.05 3.85
N ILE A 29 1.74 -14.96 4.38
CA ILE A 29 0.93 -13.81 4.86
C ILE A 29 0.15 -13.20 3.72
N LEU A 30 0.80 -13.05 2.56
CA LEU A 30 0.20 -12.54 1.33
C LEU A 30 0.51 -13.49 0.17
N ASN A 31 -0.50 -14.02 -0.49
CA ASN A 31 -0.33 -14.79 -1.71
C ASN A 31 -0.35 -13.85 -2.92
N ASP A 32 0.80 -13.63 -3.55
CA ASP A 32 0.97 -12.71 -4.68
C ASP A 32 1.79 -13.33 -5.83
N PRO A 33 1.23 -14.30 -6.55
CA PRO A 33 1.93 -14.92 -7.67
C PRO A 33 2.19 -13.97 -8.83
N VAL A 34 1.41 -12.88 -8.95
CA VAL A 34 1.59 -11.86 -9.99
C VAL A 34 2.88 -11.07 -9.76
N ALA A 35 3.27 -10.82 -8.50
CA ALA A 35 4.53 -10.16 -8.21
C ALA A 35 5.75 -10.90 -8.79
N LEU A 36 5.72 -12.25 -8.84
CA LEU A 36 6.77 -13.05 -9.48
C LEU A 36 6.86 -12.77 -10.98
N ARG A 37 5.72 -12.67 -11.65
CA ARG A 37 5.69 -12.37 -13.09
C ARG A 37 6.24 -10.98 -13.38
N LEU A 38 5.94 -10.00 -12.53
CA LEU A 38 6.42 -8.62 -12.71
C LEU A 38 7.94 -8.47 -12.57
N ILE A 39 8.60 -9.29 -11.76
CA ILE A 39 10.05 -9.17 -11.57
C ILE A 39 10.87 -9.94 -12.63
N GLY A 40 10.25 -10.93 -13.31
CA GLY A 40 10.88 -11.75 -14.33
C GLY A 40 11.82 -12.85 -13.80
N ASP A 41 12.18 -13.79 -14.67
CA ASP A 41 12.90 -14.99 -14.30
C ASP A 41 14.31 -14.72 -13.75
N ASP A 42 15.05 -13.78 -14.34
CA ASP A 42 16.40 -13.44 -13.88
C ASP A 42 16.41 -12.95 -12.42
N ALA A 43 15.43 -12.11 -12.03
CA ALA A 43 15.30 -11.65 -10.66
C ALA A 43 14.83 -12.77 -9.71
N ILE A 44 13.99 -13.68 -10.17
CA ILE A 44 13.58 -14.87 -9.42
C ILE A 44 14.79 -15.76 -9.13
N GLU A 45 15.62 -16.04 -10.12
CA GLU A 45 16.83 -16.83 -9.97
C GLU A 45 17.83 -16.17 -9.02
N ALA A 46 18.04 -14.86 -9.15
CA ALA A 46 18.91 -14.09 -8.25
C ALA A 46 18.44 -14.19 -6.79
N ILE A 47 17.13 -14.05 -6.54
CA ILE A 47 16.56 -14.17 -5.18
C ILE A 47 16.75 -15.60 -4.64
N ARG A 48 16.56 -16.63 -5.46
CA ARG A 48 16.74 -18.03 -5.05
C ARG A 48 18.18 -18.37 -4.74
N ALA A 49 19.12 -17.84 -5.50
CA ALA A 49 20.55 -18.06 -5.33
C ALA A 49 21.15 -17.37 -4.09
N ASP A 50 20.54 -16.27 -3.64
CA ASP A 50 21.04 -15.52 -2.49
C ASP A 50 20.46 -16.05 -1.17
N ALA A 51 21.13 -17.06 -0.61
CA ALA A 51 20.76 -17.63 0.68
C ALA A 51 20.80 -16.61 1.85
N SER A 52 21.55 -15.50 1.70
CA SER A 52 21.66 -14.48 2.74
C SER A 52 20.34 -13.71 2.95
N LEU A 53 19.47 -13.64 1.94
CA LEU A 53 18.18 -12.97 2.02
C LEU A 53 17.25 -13.59 3.07
N ARG A 54 17.33 -14.90 3.30
CA ARG A 54 16.53 -15.58 4.36
C ARG A 54 16.97 -15.18 5.76
N SER A 55 18.28 -15.09 5.99
CA SER A 55 18.85 -14.78 7.31
C SER A 55 19.01 -13.28 7.58
N ASN A 56 18.83 -12.42 6.59
CA ASN A 56 18.96 -10.98 6.73
C ASN A 56 17.78 -10.40 7.52
N ALA A 57 17.98 -10.11 8.79
CA ALA A 57 16.94 -9.62 9.70
C ALA A 57 16.31 -8.29 9.25
N ARG A 58 17.10 -7.41 8.61
CA ARG A 58 16.57 -6.12 8.10
C ARG A 58 15.65 -6.35 6.91
N PHE A 59 16.06 -7.21 5.99
CA PHE A 59 15.24 -7.57 4.84
C PHE A 59 13.98 -8.35 5.26
N ALA A 60 14.08 -9.24 6.25
CA ALA A 60 12.93 -9.94 6.83
C ALA A 60 11.93 -8.95 7.46
N ALA A 61 12.40 -7.97 8.23
CA ALA A 61 11.54 -6.94 8.81
C ALA A 61 10.85 -6.08 7.74
N PHE A 62 11.56 -5.74 6.67
CA PHE A 62 10.99 -4.98 5.55
C PHE A 62 9.94 -5.81 4.79
N ARG A 63 10.22 -7.10 4.50
CA ARG A 63 9.23 -8.01 3.89
C ARG A 63 7.99 -8.14 4.78
N ALA A 64 8.19 -8.39 6.07
CA ALA A 64 7.09 -8.49 7.03
C ALA A 64 6.17 -7.26 6.99
N HIS A 65 6.75 -6.05 7.00
CA HIS A 65 6.01 -4.79 6.89
C HIS A 65 5.21 -4.70 5.57
N ILE A 66 5.86 -4.99 4.44
CA ILE A 66 5.23 -4.87 3.12
C ILE A 66 4.07 -5.87 2.95
N VAL A 67 4.28 -7.14 3.27
CA VAL A 67 3.23 -8.14 3.06
C VAL A 67 2.09 -8.00 4.06
N MET A 68 2.38 -7.63 5.30
CA MET A 68 1.38 -7.39 6.33
C MET A 68 0.45 -6.23 5.97
N ARG A 69 1.00 -5.08 5.50
CA ARG A 69 0.15 -3.92 5.16
C ARG A 69 -0.81 -4.23 4.01
N ASN A 70 -0.36 -4.96 2.98
CA ASN A 70 -1.21 -5.39 1.89
C ASN A 70 -2.28 -6.38 2.38
N ARG A 71 -1.88 -7.39 3.16
CA ARG A 71 -2.81 -8.37 3.72
C ARG A 71 -3.85 -7.73 4.62
N TYR A 72 -3.46 -6.82 5.50
CA TYR A 72 -4.39 -6.10 6.38
C TYR A 72 -5.40 -5.28 5.58
N ALA A 73 -4.96 -4.58 4.52
CA ALA A 73 -5.87 -3.85 3.65
C ALA A 73 -6.86 -4.79 2.93
N GLU A 74 -6.42 -5.96 2.48
CA GLU A 74 -7.27 -6.95 1.84
C GLU A 74 -8.28 -7.57 2.82
N ASP A 75 -7.88 -7.85 4.06
CA ASP A 75 -8.78 -8.34 5.10
C ASP A 75 -9.86 -7.29 5.45
N CYS A 76 -9.47 -6.02 5.57
CA CYS A 76 -10.42 -4.92 5.78
C CYS A 76 -11.35 -4.72 4.58
N LEU A 77 -10.83 -4.83 3.36
CA LEU A 77 -11.62 -4.76 2.13
C LEU A 77 -12.64 -5.90 2.05
N SER A 78 -12.23 -7.14 2.35
CA SER A 78 -13.15 -8.30 2.40
C SER A 78 -14.31 -8.04 3.36
N ALA A 79 -14.01 -7.58 4.57
CA ALA A 79 -15.04 -7.22 5.54
C ALA A 79 -15.91 -6.02 5.08
N ALA A 80 -15.37 -5.08 4.32
CA ALA A 80 -16.15 -3.97 3.74
C ALA A 80 -17.09 -4.47 2.64
N VAL A 81 -16.64 -5.39 1.79
CA VAL A 81 -17.47 -6.04 0.76
C VAL A 81 -18.63 -6.81 1.38
N GLU A 82 -18.41 -7.54 2.48
CA GLU A 82 -19.48 -8.22 3.24
C GLU A 82 -20.54 -7.23 3.77
N ARG A 83 -20.17 -5.96 3.99
CA ARG A 83 -21.08 -4.88 4.37
C ARG A 83 -21.72 -4.16 3.17
N GLY A 84 -21.45 -4.58 1.93
CA GLY A 84 -22.05 -4.07 0.72
C GLY A 84 -21.21 -3.00 -0.03
N VAL A 85 -19.95 -2.78 0.36
CA VAL A 85 -19.04 -1.91 -0.41
C VAL A 85 -18.72 -2.58 -1.75
N SER A 86 -18.92 -1.86 -2.85
CA SER A 86 -18.75 -2.36 -4.22
C SER A 86 -17.69 -1.62 -5.03
N GLN A 87 -17.04 -0.61 -4.45
CA GLN A 87 -15.98 0.17 -5.10
C GLN A 87 -14.71 0.13 -4.27
N TYR A 88 -13.59 -0.17 -4.91
CA TYR A 88 -12.27 -0.18 -4.30
C TYR A 88 -11.33 0.77 -5.03
N VAL A 89 -10.73 1.69 -4.32
CA VAL A 89 -9.77 2.69 -4.84
C VAL A 89 -8.39 2.45 -4.24
N LEU A 90 -7.42 2.15 -5.08
CA LEU A 90 -6.01 2.07 -4.70
C LEU A 90 -5.35 3.42 -4.97
N LEU A 91 -5.08 4.18 -3.91
CA LEU A 91 -4.41 5.47 -3.97
C LEU A 91 -2.89 5.27 -3.99
N GLY A 92 -2.22 5.71 -5.06
CA GLY A 92 -0.82 5.42 -5.30
C GLY A 92 -0.60 3.93 -5.57
N ALA A 93 -1.32 3.40 -6.54
CA ALA A 93 -1.36 1.96 -6.84
C ALA A 93 0.01 1.37 -7.17
N GLY A 94 0.96 2.16 -7.73
CA GLY A 94 2.30 1.70 -8.06
C GLY A 94 2.26 0.40 -8.86
N TYR A 95 3.01 -0.59 -8.38
CA TYR A 95 2.96 -1.95 -8.90
C TYR A 95 2.14 -2.89 -8.00
N ASP A 96 1.09 -2.39 -7.33
CA ASP A 96 0.13 -3.25 -6.63
C ASP A 96 -0.50 -4.27 -7.59
N THR A 97 -0.83 -5.45 -7.09
CA THR A 97 -1.25 -6.59 -7.90
C THR A 97 -2.64 -7.11 -7.54
N PHE A 98 -3.32 -6.49 -6.57
CA PHE A 98 -4.64 -6.97 -6.12
C PHE A 98 -5.62 -7.14 -7.28
N ALA A 99 -5.72 -6.15 -8.16
CA ALA A 99 -6.65 -6.17 -9.29
C ALA A 99 -6.42 -7.36 -10.24
N TYR A 100 -5.20 -7.90 -10.30
CA TYR A 100 -4.78 -8.97 -11.22
C TYR A 100 -4.78 -10.37 -10.57
N ARG A 101 -5.07 -10.46 -9.27
CA ARG A 101 -5.13 -11.70 -8.50
C ARG A 101 -6.34 -11.76 -7.57
N GLN A 102 -7.42 -11.11 -7.99
CA GLN A 102 -8.63 -10.95 -7.20
C GLN A 102 -9.12 -12.28 -6.61
N PRO A 103 -9.37 -12.34 -5.29
CA PRO A 103 -10.02 -13.49 -4.70
C PRO A 103 -11.51 -13.55 -5.14
N PRO A 104 -12.17 -14.71 -5.05
CA PRO A 104 -13.55 -14.87 -5.51
C PRO A 104 -14.54 -13.88 -4.91
N TRP A 105 -14.35 -13.46 -3.63
CA TRP A 105 -15.23 -12.49 -2.98
C TRP A 105 -15.13 -11.07 -3.59
N ALA A 106 -14.07 -10.78 -4.34
CA ALA A 106 -13.85 -9.48 -4.97
C ALA A 106 -14.46 -9.36 -6.38
N ALA A 107 -15.07 -10.42 -6.90
CA ALA A 107 -15.58 -10.46 -8.30
C ALA A 107 -16.65 -9.39 -8.60
N GLY A 108 -17.36 -8.90 -7.58
CA GLY A 108 -18.36 -7.83 -7.73
C GLY A 108 -17.82 -6.41 -7.57
N LEU A 109 -16.52 -6.25 -7.26
CA LEU A 109 -15.92 -4.95 -7.08
C LEU A 109 -15.68 -4.23 -8.41
N ARG A 110 -15.88 -2.93 -8.41
CA ARG A 110 -15.30 -1.99 -9.37
C ARG A 110 -14.01 -1.46 -8.76
N ILE A 111 -12.89 -1.68 -9.43
CA ILE A 111 -11.56 -1.33 -8.91
C ILE A 111 -11.02 -0.13 -9.66
N PHE A 112 -10.44 0.83 -8.93
CA PHE A 112 -9.84 2.04 -9.48
C PHE A 112 -8.40 2.13 -9.02
N GLU A 113 -7.46 2.06 -9.95
CA GLU A 113 -6.05 2.34 -9.66
C GLU A 113 -5.76 3.82 -9.94
N VAL A 114 -5.40 4.55 -8.89
CA VAL A 114 -5.00 5.96 -8.95
C VAL A 114 -3.50 6.04 -8.78
N ASP A 115 -2.79 6.60 -9.76
CA ASP A 115 -1.35 6.84 -9.68
C ASP A 115 -0.92 7.93 -10.64
N HIS A 116 0.33 8.36 -10.51
CA HIS A 116 0.94 9.27 -11.45
C HIS A 116 0.96 8.65 -12.87
N PRO A 117 0.60 9.41 -13.93
CA PRO A 117 0.47 8.87 -15.29
C PRO A 117 1.69 8.08 -15.78
N VAL A 118 2.90 8.54 -15.45
CA VAL A 118 4.16 7.88 -15.86
C VAL A 118 4.33 6.53 -15.18
N THR A 119 4.06 6.43 -13.88
CA THR A 119 4.13 5.14 -13.14
C THR A 119 3.07 4.17 -13.63
N GLN A 120 1.86 4.67 -13.88
CA GLN A 120 0.76 3.86 -14.40
C GLN A 120 1.06 3.33 -15.80
N GLY A 121 1.63 4.17 -16.70
CA GLY A 121 2.05 3.75 -18.01
C GLY A 121 3.12 2.65 -17.96
N ALA A 122 4.16 2.83 -17.15
CA ALA A 122 5.20 1.83 -16.96
C ALA A 122 4.68 0.51 -16.39
N LYS A 123 3.70 0.56 -15.46
CA LYS A 123 3.02 -0.63 -14.96
C LYS A 123 2.29 -1.37 -16.07
N LEU A 124 1.54 -0.66 -16.91
CA LEU A 124 0.79 -1.26 -18.02
C LEU A 124 1.71 -1.95 -19.04
N GLU A 125 2.81 -1.31 -19.39
CA GLU A 125 3.83 -1.89 -20.28
C GLU A 125 4.43 -3.17 -19.68
N LEU A 126 4.75 -3.15 -18.37
CA LEU A 126 5.29 -4.30 -17.67
C LEU A 126 4.27 -5.44 -17.60
N LEU A 127 3.01 -5.18 -17.27
CA LEU A 127 1.94 -6.17 -17.25
C LEU A 127 1.76 -6.83 -18.62
N ALA A 128 1.74 -6.03 -19.69
CA ALA A 128 1.63 -6.52 -21.05
C ALA A 128 2.82 -7.42 -21.43
N SER A 129 4.06 -7.01 -21.11
CA SER A 129 5.27 -7.79 -21.39
C SER A 129 5.29 -9.14 -20.63
N CYS A 130 4.69 -9.19 -19.44
CA CYS A 130 4.56 -10.41 -18.64
C CYS A 130 3.30 -11.23 -19.02
N GLY A 131 2.49 -10.80 -19.99
CA GLY A 131 1.25 -11.45 -20.39
C GLY A 131 0.18 -11.45 -19.29
N VAL A 132 0.16 -10.46 -18.40
CA VAL A 132 -0.86 -10.30 -17.36
C VAL A 132 -2.00 -9.45 -17.93
N ALA A 133 -3.18 -10.05 -18.07
CA ALA A 133 -4.36 -9.37 -18.61
C ALA A 133 -4.90 -8.34 -17.59
N VAL A 134 -5.37 -7.21 -18.11
CA VAL A 134 -6.11 -6.21 -17.33
C VAL A 134 -7.55 -6.70 -17.16
N PRO A 135 -8.06 -6.85 -15.93
CA PRO A 135 -9.43 -7.32 -15.72
C PRO A 135 -10.45 -6.26 -16.12
N ALA A 136 -11.63 -6.72 -16.58
CA ALA A 136 -12.70 -5.85 -17.09
C ALA A 136 -13.31 -4.91 -16.02
N ASN A 137 -13.17 -5.27 -14.73
CA ASN A 137 -13.67 -4.48 -13.60
C ASN A 137 -12.62 -3.49 -13.03
N LEU A 138 -11.48 -3.33 -13.71
CA LEU A 138 -10.43 -2.37 -13.35
C LEU A 138 -10.51 -1.13 -14.24
N SER A 139 -10.53 0.04 -13.63
CA SER A 139 -10.38 1.35 -14.27
C SER A 139 -9.11 2.04 -13.79
N PHE A 140 -8.43 2.72 -14.72
CA PHE A 140 -7.26 3.53 -14.39
C PHE A 140 -7.67 5.00 -14.26
N ALA A 141 -7.20 5.63 -13.19
CA ALA A 141 -7.39 7.05 -12.91
C ALA A 141 -6.00 7.72 -12.80
N PRO A 142 -5.39 8.13 -13.92
CA PRO A 142 -4.13 8.84 -13.87
C PRO A 142 -4.32 10.19 -13.18
N VAL A 143 -3.61 10.43 -12.08
CA VAL A 143 -3.67 11.64 -11.27
C VAL A 143 -2.28 11.98 -10.75
N ASN A 144 -1.82 13.17 -11.04
CA ASN A 144 -0.70 13.76 -10.33
C ASN A 144 -1.20 14.48 -9.07
N PHE A 145 -1.02 13.88 -7.89
CA PHE A 145 -1.47 14.42 -6.60
C PHE A 145 -0.92 15.82 -6.27
N GLU A 146 0.16 16.26 -6.94
CA GLU A 146 0.73 17.60 -6.72
C GLU A 146 0.01 18.70 -7.52
N SER A 147 -0.75 18.34 -8.57
CA SER A 147 -1.33 19.32 -9.50
C SER A 147 -2.78 19.06 -9.93
N GLU A 148 -3.32 17.86 -9.65
CA GLU A 148 -4.65 17.46 -10.10
C GLU A 148 -5.55 17.05 -8.94
N SER A 149 -6.85 17.27 -9.12
CA SER A 149 -7.87 16.85 -8.18
C SER A 149 -8.12 15.34 -8.26
N LEU A 150 -7.99 14.64 -7.12
CA LEU A 150 -8.36 13.23 -7.00
C LEU A 150 -9.83 12.99 -7.42
N ARG A 151 -10.75 13.90 -7.03
CA ARG A 151 -12.17 13.83 -7.39
C ARG A 151 -12.36 13.85 -8.91
N GLU A 152 -11.68 14.75 -9.60
CA GLU A 152 -11.79 14.85 -11.07
C GLU A 152 -11.19 13.62 -11.78
N GLY A 153 -10.05 13.13 -11.30
CA GLY A 153 -9.45 11.90 -11.82
C GLY A 153 -10.36 10.69 -11.69
N LEU A 154 -10.96 10.49 -10.52
CA LEU A 154 -11.92 9.43 -10.27
C LEU A 154 -13.22 9.60 -11.07
N ALA A 155 -13.71 10.85 -11.23
CA ALA A 155 -14.88 11.11 -12.09
C ALA A 155 -14.64 10.70 -13.54
N ARG A 156 -13.47 11.03 -14.10
CA ARG A 156 -13.07 10.60 -15.46
C ARG A 156 -13.02 9.08 -15.59
N ALA A 157 -12.62 8.38 -14.52
CA ALA A 157 -12.57 6.92 -14.47
C ALA A 157 -13.95 6.26 -14.25
N GLY A 158 -15.01 7.03 -14.06
CA GLY A 158 -16.36 6.53 -13.87
C GLY A 158 -16.69 6.10 -12.44
N PHE A 159 -15.97 6.65 -11.43
CA PHE A 159 -16.26 6.40 -10.02
C PHE A 159 -17.62 6.99 -9.62
N ASP A 160 -18.39 6.25 -8.82
CA ASP A 160 -19.71 6.67 -8.34
C ASP A 160 -19.60 7.26 -6.92
N PHE A 161 -19.67 8.57 -6.81
CA PHE A 161 -19.57 9.28 -5.53
C PHE A 161 -20.82 9.15 -4.65
N SER A 162 -21.89 8.54 -5.15
CA SER A 162 -23.11 8.28 -4.38
C SER A 162 -23.06 6.94 -3.62
N GLN A 163 -22.07 6.11 -3.89
CA GLN A 163 -21.88 4.79 -3.29
C GLN A 163 -20.74 4.80 -2.28
N ALA A 164 -20.87 3.99 -1.23
CA ALA A 164 -19.76 3.75 -0.31
C ALA A 164 -18.56 3.08 -1.03
N ALA A 165 -17.35 3.46 -0.62
CA ALA A 165 -16.13 2.96 -1.23
C ALA A 165 -15.07 2.59 -0.18
N PHE A 166 -14.25 1.62 -0.52
CA PHE A 166 -13.04 1.31 0.24
C PHE A 166 -11.83 1.93 -0.45
N PHE A 167 -10.96 2.56 0.34
CA PHE A 167 -9.72 3.16 -0.10
C PHE A 167 -8.52 2.46 0.53
N SER A 168 -7.48 2.18 -0.23
CA SER A 168 -6.17 1.84 0.32
C SER A 168 -5.14 2.89 -0.08
N CYS A 169 -4.33 3.34 0.89
CA CYS A 169 -3.28 4.34 0.72
C CYS A 169 -1.99 3.84 1.37
N LEU A 170 -1.33 2.87 0.71
CA LEU A 170 -0.23 2.10 1.29
C LEU A 170 1.14 2.56 0.78
N GLY A 171 1.91 3.23 1.64
CA GLY A 171 3.24 3.74 1.31
C GLY A 171 3.20 5.01 0.46
N VAL A 172 2.16 5.82 0.60
CA VAL A 172 1.93 7.04 -0.19
C VAL A 172 2.01 8.30 0.67
N LEU A 173 1.37 8.32 1.84
CA LEU A 173 1.27 9.54 2.65
C LEU A 173 2.62 10.20 2.91
N VAL A 174 3.66 9.41 3.12
CA VAL A 174 5.02 9.90 3.39
C VAL A 174 5.61 10.78 2.26
N TYR A 175 5.11 10.65 1.04
CA TYR A 175 5.56 11.44 -0.13
C TYR A 175 4.74 12.72 -0.33
N LEU A 176 3.59 12.82 0.31
CA LEU A 176 2.71 13.99 0.25
C LEU A 176 3.08 14.99 1.35
N ASP A 177 2.89 16.28 1.11
CA ASP A 177 2.94 17.25 2.19
C ASP A 177 1.69 17.16 3.08
N GLU A 178 1.73 17.76 4.27
CA GLU A 178 0.64 17.69 5.25
C GLU A 178 -0.69 18.20 4.68
N LYS A 179 -0.67 19.24 3.83
CA LYS A 179 -1.86 19.81 3.21
C LYS A 179 -2.50 18.79 2.25
N SER A 180 -1.71 18.16 1.41
CA SER A 180 -2.20 17.13 0.47
C SER A 180 -2.75 15.90 1.21
N VAL A 181 -2.13 15.50 2.33
CA VAL A 181 -2.65 14.44 3.20
C VAL A 181 -4.00 14.84 3.79
N GLU A 182 -4.14 16.08 4.28
CA GLU A 182 -5.40 16.58 4.81
C GLU A 182 -6.51 16.64 3.74
N GLU A 183 -6.18 17.08 2.53
CA GLU A 183 -7.12 17.09 1.39
C GLU A 183 -7.57 15.70 1.00
N LEU A 184 -6.65 14.72 0.97
CA LEU A 184 -6.94 13.31 0.70
C LEU A 184 -7.90 12.73 1.76
N PHE A 185 -7.64 12.95 3.04
CA PHE A 185 -8.52 12.47 4.11
C PHE A 185 -9.87 13.17 4.10
N ARG A 186 -9.93 14.48 3.83
CA ARG A 186 -11.19 15.19 3.70
C ARG A 186 -12.01 14.67 2.52
N PHE A 187 -11.36 14.37 1.40
CA PHE A 187 -12.02 13.72 0.27
C PHE A 187 -12.61 12.36 0.66
N ALA A 188 -11.80 11.44 1.23
CA ALA A 188 -12.25 10.11 1.61
C ALA A 188 -13.32 10.16 2.73
N GLY A 189 -13.20 11.07 3.70
CA GLY A 189 -14.18 11.29 4.76
C GLY A 189 -15.48 11.98 4.30
N SER A 190 -15.51 12.57 3.10
CA SER A 190 -16.73 13.12 2.49
C SER A 190 -17.55 12.09 1.72
N MET A 191 -17.11 10.86 1.65
CA MET A 191 -17.82 9.78 0.96
C MET A 191 -19.04 9.30 1.77
N PRO A 192 -19.99 8.59 1.16
CA PRO A 192 -21.17 8.07 1.84
C PRO A 192 -20.81 7.20 3.06
N PRO A 193 -21.69 7.15 4.08
CA PRO A 193 -21.53 6.28 5.25
C PRO A 193 -21.23 4.83 4.87
N GLY A 194 -20.34 4.20 5.62
CA GLY A 194 -19.81 2.86 5.32
C GLY A 194 -18.55 2.86 4.48
N SER A 195 -18.15 4.02 3.94
CA SER A 195 -16.85 4.17 3.29
C SER A 195 -15.71 4.02 4.31
N GLU A 196 -14.59 3.52 3.83
CA GLU A 196 -13.48 3.14 4.71
C GLU A 196 -12.14 3.41 4.02
N ILE A 197 -11.13 3.80 4.78
CA ILE A 197 -9.75 3.92 4.30
C ILE A 197 -8.79 3.14 5.20
N VAL A 198 -7.88 2.40 4.57
CA VAL A 198 -6.69 1.82 5.22
C VAL A 198 -5.45 2.53 4.65
N PHE A 199 -4.57 2.96 5.53
CA PHE A 199 -3.41 3.74 5.13
C PHE A 199 -2.18 3.43 5.98
N THR A 200 -0.99 3.68 5.43
CA THR A 200 0.27 3.69 6.18
C THR A 200 0.76 5.11 6.40
N PHE A 201 1.40 5.34 7.52
CA PHE A 201 2.02 6.62 7.88
C PHE A 201 3.40 6.41 8.49
N SER A 202 4.15 7.48 8.70
CA SER A 202 5.41 7.47 9.45
C SER A 202 5.34 8.46 10.60
N GLN A 203 6.01 8.13 11.72
CA GLN A 203 6.04 8.98 12.90
C GLN A 203 7.21 9.97 12.84
N PRO A 204 7.16 11.12 13.51
CA PRO A 204 8.28 12.05 13.62
C PRO A 204 9.46 11.43 14.39
N ASP A 205 10.66 11.98 14.20
CA ASP A 205 11.89 11.48 14.81
C ASP A 205 11.84 11.42 16.34
N ALA A 206 11.14 12.37 16.96
CA ALA A 206 10.95 12.40 18.41
C ALA A 206 10.23 11.17 19.00
N ALA A 207 9.49 10.42 18.17
CA ALA A 207 8.80 9.20 18.56
C ALA A 207 9.61 7.91 18.30
N LEU A 208 10.87 8.04 17.85
CA LEU A 208 11.71 6.92 17.44
C LEU A 208 12.86 6.69 18.43
N ASP A 209 13.22 5.43 18.62
CA ASP A 209 14.46 5.08 19.32
C ASP A 209 15.70 5.28 18.41
N ALA A 210 16.89 5.20 18.99
CA ALA A 210 18.15 5.41 18.27
C ALA A 210 18.35 4.45 17.07
N ARG A 211 17.91 3.20 17.20
CA ARG A 211 17.99 2.20 16.13
C ARG A 211 17.02 2.52 15.00
N GLU A 212 15.83 2.94 15.33
CA GLU A 212 14.81 3.34 14.36
C GLU A 212 15.22 4.60 13.60
N LEU A 213 15.85 5.57 14.27
CA LEU A 213 16.42 6.76 13.64
C LEU A 213 17.51 6.38 12.63
N GLU A 214 18.42 5.45 12.99
CA GLU A 214 19.44 4.95 12.05
C GLU A 214 18.82 4.30 10.82
N VAL A 215 17.79 3.47 11.00
CA VAL A 215 17.08 2.82 9.90
C VAL A 215 16.38 3.86 9.01
N ARG A 216 15.71 4.82 9.62
CA ARG A 216 15.06 5.92 8.91
C ARG A 216 16.05 6.75 8.10
N ALA A 217 17.17 7.12 8.66
CA ALA A 217 18.20 7.89 7.95
C ALA A 217 18.64 7.17 6.66
N LYS A 218 18.82 5.85 6.73
CA LYS A 218 19.16 5.03 5.55
C LYS A 218 18.02 4.98 4.52
N ILE A 219 16.78 4.82 4.96
CA ILE A 219 15.62 4.86 4.07
C ILE A 219 15.53 6.23 3.39
N ASN A 220 15.58 7.32 4.16
CA ASN A 220 15.50 8.67 3.63
C ASN A 220 16.60 8.97 2.61
N ALA A 221 17.83 8.53 2.85
CA ALA A 221 18.93 8.66 1.89
C ALA A 221 18.58 7.94 0.57
N THR A 222 18.17 6.66 0.65
CA THR A 222 17.83 5.85 -0.51
C THR A 222 16.67 6.44 -1.33
N VAL A 223 15.56 6.82 -0.67
CA VAL A 223 14.40 7.38 -1.39
C VAL A 223 14.66 8.77 -1.95
N SER A 224 15.52 9.57 -1.29
CA SER A 224 15.95 10.88 -1.80
C SER A 224 16.82 10.75 -3.05
N GLU A 225 17.73 9.77 -3.10
CA GLU A 225 18.52 9.45 -4.29
C GLU A 225 17.61 9.05 -5.48
N MET A 226 16.51 8.34 -5.20
CA MET A 226 15.48 8.00 -6.19
C MET A 226 14.61 9.21 -6.59
N GLY A 227 14.74 10.37 -5.91
CA GLY A 227 13.93 11.56 -6.16
C GLY A 227 12.55 11.51 -5.51
N GLU A 228 12.37 10.65 -4.50
CA GLU A 228 11.12 10.43 -3.77
C GLU A 228 11.32 10.67 -2.25
N PRO A 229 11.73 11.89 -1.80
CA PRO A 229 11.97 12.16 -0.39
C PRO A 229 10.68 12.11 0.42
N TRP A 230 10.76 11.62 1.67
CA TRP A 230 9.64 11.67 2.60
C TRP A 230 9.40 13.10 3.08
N ARG A 231 8.13 13.53 3.11
CA ARG A 231 7.70 14.91 3.38
C ARG A 231 6.78 15.03 4.60
N SER A 232 6.06 13.97 4.99
CA SER A 232 5.12 14.04 6.11
C SER A 232 5.33 12.94 7.14
N TYR A 233 5.13 13.34 8.40
CA TYR A 233 5.26 12.50 9.58
C TYR A 233 4.16 12.87 10.58
N PHE A 234 3.50 11.87 11.16
CA PHE A 234 2.35 12.09 12.02
C PHE A 234 2.45 11.31 13.32
N GLU A 235 2.19 11.98 14.44
CA GLU A 235 1.87 11.32 15.69
C GLU A 235 0.46 10.69 15.59
N PRO A 236 0.26 9.45 16.12
CA PRO A 236 -1.04 8.78 16.03
C PRO A 236 -2.21 9.59 16.59
N GLY A 237 -1.99 10.33 17.68
CA GLY A 237 -3.01 11.20 18.29
C GLY A 237 -3.44 12.33 17.35
N ARG A 238 -2.45 13.07 16.80
CA ARG A 238 -2.71 14.13 15.81
C ARG A 238 -3.40 13.60 14.55
N LEU A 239 -2.98 12.41 14.10
CA LEU A 239 -3.56 11.79 12.91
C LEU A 239 -5.01 11.35 13.16
N ARG A 240 -5.32 10.84 14.35
CA ARG A 240 -6.71 10.55 14.77
C ARG A 240 -7.58 11.79 14.74
N GLU A 241 -7.12 12.90 15.33
CA GLU A 241 -7.85 14.16 15.33
C GLU A 241 -8.08 14.69 13.90
N LEU A 242 -7.07 14.58 13.03
CA LEU A 242 -7.18 14.98 11.63
C LEU A 242 -8.27 14.17 10.92
N LEU A 243 -8.27 12.84 11.09
CA LEU A 243 -9.27 11.95 10.48
C LEU A 243 -10.69 12.26 10.99
N LEU A 244 -10.87 12.44 12.30
CA LEU A 244 -12.18 12.82 12.87
C LEU A 244 -12.69 14.15 12.29
N ARG A 245 -11.83 15.16 12.19
CA ARG A 245 -12.18 16.44 11.56
C ARG A 245 -12.44 16.32 10.05
N SER A 246 -11.91 15.29 9.42
CA SER A 246 -12.10 15.04 7.98
C SER A 246 -13.40 14.29 7.66
N GLY A 247 -14.22 13.94 8.66
CA GLY A 247 -15.54 13.31 8.48
C GLY A 247 -15.60 11.82 8.81
N PHE A 248 -14.51 11.23 9.28
CA PHE A 248 -14.54 9.83 9.76
C PHE A 248 -15.11 9.76 11.18
N SER A 249 -15.93 8.75 11.45
CA SER A 249 -16.55 8.48 12.76
C SER A 249 -15.74 7.50 13.60
N GLU A 250 -15.04 6.56 12.96
CA GLU A 250 -14.22 5.54 13.61
C GLU A 250 -12.78 5.63 13.10
N VAL A 251 -11.81 5.60 14.03
CA VAL A 251 -10.38 5.58 13.70
C VAL A 251 -9.68 4.56 14.60
N SER A 252 -8.94 3.66 14.00
CA SER A 252 -8.12 2.66 14.69
C SER A 252 -6.73 2.55 14.09
N PHE A 253 -5.78 2.09 14.89
CA PHE A 253 -4.42 1.77 14.46
C PHE A 253 -4.14 0.33 14.84
N LEU A 254 -3.60 -0.45 13.91
CA LEU A 254 -3.21 -1.83 14.15
C LEU A 254 -2.06 -1.87 15.16
N SER A 255 -2.24 -2.58 16.27
CA SER A 255 -1.19 -2.74 17.26
C SER A 255 -0.20 -3.84 16.85
N PRO A 256 1.05 -3.82 17.39
CA PRO A 256 2.01 -4.91 17.17
C PRO A 256 1.48 -6.26 17.65
N GLU A 257 0.73 -6.30 18.77
CA GLU A 257 0.14 -7.50 19.36
C GLU A 257 -0.94 -8.07 18.45
N GLU A 258 -1.84 -7.24 17.93
CA GLU A 258 -2.87 -7.63 16.97
C GLU A 258 -2.24 -8.11 15.65
N ALA A 259 -1.19 -7.45 15.18
CA ALA A 259 -0.46 -7.86 14.00
C ALA A 259 0.20 -9.23 14.19
N ASP A 260 0.82 -9.47 15.36
CA ASP A 260 1.40 -10.78 15.71
C ASP A 260 0.33 -11.87 15.69
N GLU A 261 -0.78 -11.63 16.38
CA GLU A 261 -1.88 -12.59 16.48
C GLU A 261 -2.43 -12.98 15.11
N ARG A 262 -2.63 -12.00 14.24
CA ARG A 262 -3.25 -12.24 12.94
C ARG A 262 -2.31 -12.86 11.91
N TYR A 263 -1.02 -12.48 11.90
CA TYR A 263 -0.15 -12.74 10.76
C TYR A 263 1.17 -13.46 11.08
N PHE A 264 1.63 -13.42 12.32
CA PHE A 264 2.97 -13.91 12.65
C PHE A 264 3.00 -15.01 13.69
N ARG A 265 1.95 -15.15 14.52
CA ARG A 265 1.90 -16.19 15.57
C ARG A 265 2.07 -17.58 14.98
N GLY A 266 3.00 -18.35 15.55
CA GLY A 266 3.25 -19.72 15.14
C GLY A 266 4.09 -19.90 13.87
N ARG A 267 4.62 -18.81 13.29
CA ARG A 267 5.51 -18.93 12.12
C ARG A 267 6.87 -19.50 12.47
N SER A 268 7.34 -20.42 11.62
CA SER A 268 8.66 -21.05 11.72
C SER A 268 9.77 -20.26 11.04
N ASP A 269 9.41 -19.37 10.09
CA ASP A 269 10.37 -18.53 9.37
C ASP A 269 10.85 -17.31 10.16
N ALA A 270 11.69 -16.48 9.52
CA ALA A 270 12.27 -15.29 10.14
C ALA A 270 11.31 -14.09 10.24
N LEU A 271 10.09 -14.18 9.68
CA LEU A 271 9.14 -13.07 9.71
C LEU A 271 8.60 -12.87 11.12
N ARG A 272 8.64 -11.64 11.57
CA ARG A 272 8.12 -11.20 12.87
C ARG A 272 7.34 -9.88 12.67
N PRO A 273 6.38 -9.56 13.54
CA PRO A 273 5.67 -8.30 13.45
C PRO A 273 6.66 -7.14 13.54
N PRO A 274 6.48 -6.08 12.74
CA PRO A 274 7.25 -4.86 12.91
C PRO A 274 7.07 -4.31 14.33
N ARG A 275 8.16 -3.80 14.93
CA ARG A 275 8.09 -3.20 16.27
C ARG A 275 7.06 -2.06 16.33
N GLN A 276 6.97 -1.30 15.26
CA GLN A 276 5.96 -0.26 15.11
C GLN A 276 5.13 -0.57 13.87
N VAL A 277 3.88 -0.94 14.11
CA VAL A 277 2.88 -1.06 13.07
C VAL A 277 2.29 0.32 12.82
N ARG A 278 2.57 0.87 11.65
CA ARG A 278 2.10 2.21 11.25
C ARG A 278 1.03 2.07 10.18
N LEU A 279 0.00 1.34 10.56
CA LEU A 279 -1.21 1.10 9.78
C LEU A 279 -2.40 1.69 10.51
N GLY A 280 -3.11 2.57 9.84
CA GLY A 280 -4.35 3.14 10.30
C GLY A 280 -5.53 2.69 9.45
N ARG A 281 -6.68 2.67 10.06
CA ARG A 281 -7.98 2.43 9.46
C ARG A 281 -8.97 3.46 9.97
N ALA A 282 -9.77 4.02 9.06
CA ALA A 282 -10.83 4.93 9.44
C ALA A 282 -12.10 4.66 8.62
N ARG A 283 -13.28 4.85 9.22
CA ARG A 283 -14.59 4.65 8.61
C ARG A 283 -15.45 5.90 8.77
N VAL A 284 -16.19 6.22 7.70
CA VAL A 284 -17.20 7.29 7.66
C VAL A 284 -18.48 6.86 8.34
#